data_b3ead85c92a6e0b269a09c232adf0b8c
#
_entry.id   b3ead85c92a6e0b269a09c232adf0b8c
#
_cell.length_a   1.000
_cell.length_b   1.000
_cell.length_c   1.000
_cell.angle_alpha   90.00
_cell.angle_beta   90.00
_cell.angle_gamma   90.00
#
_symmetry.space_group_name_H-M   'P 1'
#
loop_
_entity.id
_entity.type
_entity.pdbx_description
1 polymer ?
#
loop_
_entity_poly.entity_id
_entity_poly.type
_entity_poly.pdbx_seq_one_letter_code
_entity_poly.pdbx_strand_id
1 'polypeptide(L)'
;MKYADIEKLMNPIIKNFKVYDAMPSNETLIQKYSINSEKIVKLNGNENPFGPAPEVIDNLINIPINTYPDPELIRSRKSLSEYTGLNVENIVVSSGSDELIDLFFRIFVTPGDEVLDFTPTFGMYAVRAGLAGAKIVPVSRNIDFELDYESIKQNVSDKTKIIFLASPNNPTGNESTLEDIEFLLSLNKILVVDEAYFEFSKSSYANL
;
A
#
# COMPACT_ATOMS: atom_id res chain seq x y z
N MET A 1 -39.61 19.87 10.66
CA MET A 1 -38.97 18.70 10.02
C MET A 1 -37.97 18.09 10.99
N LYS A 2 -38.10 16.79 11.34
CA LYS A 2 -37.02 16.08 12.05
C LYS A 2 -36.00 15.63 11.02
N TYR A 3 -34.81 16.17 11.08
CA TYR A 3 -33.70 15.71 10.25
C TYR A 3 -33.33 14.27 10.63
N ALA A 4 -32.91 13.48 9.65
CA ALA A 4 -32.41 12.14 9.91
C ALA A 4 -31.16 12.21 10.80
N ASP A 5 -31.08 11.30 11.76
CA ASP A 5 -29.89 11.11 12.59
C ASP A 5 -28.82 10.40 11.73
N ILE A 6 -27.87 11.18 11.23
CA ILE A 6 -26.85 10.70 10.28
C ILE A 6 -26.02 9.57 10.88
N GLU A 7 -25.76 9.60 12.19
CA GLU A 7 -24.98 8.54 12.84
C GLU A 7 -25.65 7.18 12.76
N LYS A 8 -27.00 7.15 12.74
CA LYS A 8 -27.76 5.89 12.57
C LYS A 8 -27.70 5.34 11.15
N LEU A 9 -27.37 6.18 10.17
CA LEU A 9 -27.25 5.80 8.76
C LEU A 9 -25.82 5.41 8.38
N MET A 10 -24.86 5.63 9.28
CA MET A 10 -23.46 5.23 9.03
C MET A 10 -23.32 3.71 8.93
N ASN A 11 -22.44 3.27 8.01
CA ASN A 11 -22.00 1.88 7.97
C ASN A 11 -21.50 1.45 9.36
N PRO A 12 -22.02 0.37 9.94
CA PRO A 12 -21.62 -0.10 11.29
C PRO A 12 -20.11 -0.33 11.43
N ILE A 13 -19.42 -0.72 10.35
CA ILE A 13 -17.97 -0.93 10.34
C ILE A 13 -17.25 0.39 10.67
N ILE A 14 -17.74 1.51 10.14
CA ILE A 14 -17.10 2.83 10.30
C ILE A 14 -17.25 3.37 11.73
N LYS A 15 -18.30 3.02 12.45
CA LYS A 15 -18.55 3.53 13.81
C LYS A 15 -17.42 3.21 14.80
N ASN A 16 -16.78 2.06 14.63
CA ASN A 16 -15.72 1.57 15.51
C ASN A 16 -14.35 1.55 14.82
N PHE A 17 -14.28 2.16 13.63
CA PHE A 17 -13.07 2.15 12.83
C PHE A 17 -11.98 3.02 13.47
N LYS A 18 -10.80 2.45 13.68
CA LYS A 18 -9.63 3.19 14.13
C LYS A 18 -9.01 3.92 12.93
N VAL A 19 -9.09 5.24 12.94
CA VAL A 19 -8.51 6.09 11.90
C VAL A 19 -6.99 5.87 11.83
N TYR A 20 -6.45 5.86 10.61
CA TYR A 20 -5.02 5.83 10.38
C TYR A 20 -4.36 7.05 11.01
N ASP A 21 -3.30 6.82 11.78
CA ASP A 21 -2.52 7.90 12.40
C ASP A 21 -1.55 8.45 11.36
N ALA A 22 -2.06 9.37 10.55
CA ALA A 22 -1.27 10.01 9.50
C ALA A 22 -0.21 10.93 10.11
N MET A 23 0.94 10.98 9.42
CA MET A 23 2.02 11.87 9.83
C MET A 23 1.58 13.34 9.76
N PRO A 24 1.76 14.13 10.83
CA PRO A 24 1.35 15.53 10.86
C PRO A 24 2.17 16.37 9.86
N SER A 25 1.52 17.39 9.28
CA SER A 25 2.20 18.38 8.44
C SER A 25 3.21 19.20 9.24
N ASN A 26 4.16 19.85 8.54
CA ASN A 26 5.10 20.76 9.19
C ASN A 26 4.37 21.89 9.92
N GLU A 27 3.31 22.44 9.33
CA GLU A 27 2.48 23.48 9.95
C GLU A 27 1.87 23.00 11.27
N THR A 28 1.35 21.78 11.28
CA THR A 28 0.80 21.16 12.50
C THR A 28 1.87 21.02 13.59
N LEU A 29 3.08 20.58 13.20
CA LEU A 29 4.20 20.44 14.15
C LEU A 29 4.64 21.78 14.70
N ILE A 30 4.78 22.80 13.85
CA ILE A 30 5.13 24.17 14.23
C ILE A 30 4.12 24.70 15.26
N GLN A 31 2.83 24.59 14.94
CA GLN A 31 1.77 25.08 15.84
C GLN A 31 1.73 24.33 17.18
N LYS A 32 1.84 23.01 17.12
CA LYS A 32 1.72 22.15 18.32
C LYS A 32 2.90 22.28 19.28
N TYR A 33 4.11 22.42 18.72
CA TYR A 33 5.36 22.38 19.51
C TYR A 33 6.11 23.71 19.55
N SER A 34 5.61 24.75 18.88
CA SER A 34 6.24 26.09 18.80
C SER A 34 7.70 26.02 18.33
N ILE A 35 7.99 25.15 17.35
CA ILE A 35 9.34 24.94 16.81
C ILE A 35 9.53 25.75 15.52
N ASN A 36 10.79 26.14 15.24
CA ASN A 36 11.13 26.79 13.99
C ASN A 36 11.08 25.77 12.82
N SER A 37 10.43 26.14 11.72
CA SER A 37 10.32 25.31 10.50
C SER A 37 11.67 24.83 9.98
N GLU A 38 12.72 25.66 10.05
CA GLU A 38 14.07 25.32 9.59
C GLU A 38 14.77 24.20 10.42
N LYS A 39 14.23 23.91 11.62
CA LYS A 39 14.76 22.89 12.51
C LYS A 39 14.02 21.55 12.42
N ILE A 40 13.00 21.48 11.56
CA ILE A 40 12.22 20.26 11.41
C ILE A 40 12.94 19.33 10.42
N VAL A 41 13.31 18.14 10.90
CA VAL A 41 13.84 17.05 10.10
C VAL A 41 12.87 15.87 10.22
N LYS A 42 12.13 15.57 9.15
CA LYS A 42 11.20 14.45 9.07
C LYS A 42 11.90 13.26 8.41
N LEU A 43 12.11 12.18 9.19
CA LEU A 43 12.75 10.94 8.72
C LEU A 43 11.80 9.75 8.70
N ASN A 44 10.53 9.96 9.03
CA ASN A 44 9.50 8.91 9.20
C ASN A 44 8.46 8.86 8.09
N GLY A 45 8.63 9.66 7.02
CA GLY A 45 7.67 9.74 5.91
C GLY A 45 8.17 9.10 4.62
N ASN A 46 9.44 8.70 4.56
CA ASN A 46 10.10 8.19 3.35
C ASN A 46 9.95 9.15 2.15
N GLU A 47 9.82 10.47 2.45
CA GLU A 47 9.75 11.52 1.43
C GLU A 47 11.15 11.82 0.89
N ASN A 48 11.26 12.07 -0.43
CA ASN A 48 12.51 12.47 -1.03
C ASN A 48 12.83 13.94 -0.70
N PRO A 49 13.87 14.23 0.11
CA PRO A 49 14.20 15.61 0.50
C PRO A 49 14.80 16.44 -0.64
N PHE A 50 15.23 15.82 -1.73
CA PHE A 50 15.83 16.50 -2.88
C PHE A 50 14.78 17.00 -3.90
N GLY A 51 13.51 16.64 -3.72
CA GLY A 51 12.44 16.99 -4.65
C GLY A 51 12.44 16.12 -5.92
N PRO A 52 11.56 16.43 -6.88
CA PRO A 52 11.48 15.73 -8.16
C PRO A 52 12.64 16.12 -9.09
N ALA A 53 12.88 15.29 -10.11
CA ALA A 53 13.81 15.63 -11.19
C ALA A 53 13.35 16.93 -11.89
N PRO A 54 14.27 17.83 -12.29
CA PRO A 54 13.92 19.12 -12.92
C PRO A 54 13.01 18.97 -14.14
N GLU A 55 13.23 17.94 -14.95
CA GLU A 55 12.44 17.64 -16.15
C GLU A 55 10.96 17.37 -15.83
N VAL A 56 10.66 16.85 -14.64
CA VAL A 56 9.28 16.63 -14.19
C VAL A 56 8.58 17.98 -14.02
N ILE A 57 9.24 18.93 -13.36
CA ILE A 57 8.68 20.28 -13.12
C ILE A 57 8.45 20.99 -14.45
N ASP A 58 9.42 20.94 -15.37
CA ASP A 58 9.31 21.60 -16.68
C ASP A 58 8.15 21.05 -17.51
N ASN A 59 7.86 19.77 -17.39
CA ASN A 59 6.74 19.13 -18.10
C ASN A 59 5.38 19.39 -17.46
N LEU A 60 5.30 19.64 -16.15
CA LEU A 60 4.03 19.93 -15.48
C LEU A 60 3.30 21.15 -16.04
N ILE A 61 4.06 22.17 -16.47
CA ILE A 61 3.50 23.42 -17.04
C ILE A 61 2.73 23.16 -18.34
N ASN A 62 3.05 22.10 -19.05
CA ASN A 62 2.46 21.74 -20.33
C ASN A 62 1.28 20.76 -20.22
N ILE A 63 0.90 20.36 -19.00
CA ILE A 63 -0.25 19.47 -18.80
C ILE A 63 -1.55 20.24 -18.97
N PRO A 64 -2.48 19.80 -19.85
CA PRO A 64 -3.76 20.43 -20.04
C PRO A 64 -4.68 20.14 -18.83
N ILE A 65 -4.58 20.96 -17.79
CA ILE A 65 -5.32 20.79 -16.52
C ILE A 65 -6.84 21.02 -16.63
N ASN A 66 -7.31 21.53 -17.77
CA ASN A 66 -8.70 21.86 -18.06
C ASN A 66 -9.43 20.73 -18.82
N THR A 67 -8.77 19.59 -19.04
CA THR A 67 -9.36 18.44 -19.72
C THR A 67 -9.36 17.22 -18.78
N TYR A 68 -10.29 16.31 -19.01
CA TYR A 68 -10.24 15.01 -18.34
C TYR A 68 -9.02 14.22 -18.81
N PRO A 69 -8.38 13.44 -17.91
CA PRO A 69 -7.33 12.52 -18.31
C PRO A 69 -7.88 11.43 -19.24
N ASP A 70 -6.99 10.83 -20.03
CA ASP A 70 -7.31 9.64 -20.81
C ASP A 70 -7.75 8.50 -19.89
N PRO A 71 -8.99 7.99 -19.99
CA PRO A 71 -9.49 6.95 -19.09
C PRO A 71 -8.72 5.62 -19.21
N GLU A 72 -8.08 5.36 -20.35
CA GLU A 72 -7.27 4.17 -20.58
C GLU A 72 -5.80 4.36 -20.18
N LEU A 73 -5.38 5.59 -19.89
CA LEU A 73 -4.01 5.95 -19.47
C LEU A 73 -2.93 5.36 -20.41
N ILE A 74 -3.20 5.35 -21.72
CA ILE A 74 -2.39 4.66 -22.74
C ILE A 74 -0.91 5.07 -22.65
N ARG A 75 -0.63 6.37 -22.51
CA ARG A 75 0.75 6.86 -22.43
C ARG A 75 1.46 6.35 -21.18
N SER A 76 0.82 6.46 -20.03
CA SER A 76 1.39 6.00 -18.76
C SER A 76 1.63 4.48 -18.75
N ARG A 77 0.65 3.70 -19.27
CA ARG A 77 0.78 2.24 -19.37
C ARG A 77 1.92 1.83 -20.31
N LYS A 78 2.11 2.52 -21.43
CA LYS A 78 3.26 2.25 -22.33
C LYS A 78 4.58 2.55 -21.65
N SER A 79 4.73 3.71 -21.01
CA SER A 79 5.97 4.04 -20.28
C SER A 79 6.27 3.05 -19.16
N LEU A 80 5.24 2.59 -18.44
CA LEU A 80 5.40 1.56 -17.41
C LEU A 80 5.74 0.20 -18.03
N SER A 81 5.19 -0.14 -19.18
CA SER A 81 5.56 -1.35 -19.92
C SER A 81 7.03 -1.36 -20.32
N GLU A 82 7.54 -0.23 -20.82
CA GLU A 82 8.97 -0.05 -21.14
C GLU A 82 9.85 -0.15 -19.88
N TYR A 83 9.37 0.39 -18.77
CA TYR A 83 10.11 0.41 -17.52
C TYR A 83 10.15 -0.96 -16.82
N THR A 84 9.03 -1.68 -16.81
CA THR A 84 8.88 -2.96 -16.09
C THR A 84 9.17 -4.18 -16.95
N GLY A 85 9.15 -4.05 -18.28
CA GLY A 85 9.21 -5.17 -19.22
C GLY A 85 7.91 -5.97 -19.36
N LEU A 86 6.84 -5.57 -18.66
CA LEU A 86 5.52 -6.23 -18.74
C LEU A 86 4.75 -5.79 -19.97
N ASN A 87 3.84 -6.65 -20.45
CA ASN A 87 2.90 -6.27 -21.49
C ASN A 87 1.93 -5.19 -20.97
N VAL A 88 1.54 -4.26 -21.85
CA VAL A 88 0.64 -3.15 -21.52
C VAL A 88 -0.70 -3.64 -20.92
N GLU A 89 -1.19 -4.80 -21.37
CA GLU A 89 -2.43 -5.43 -20.91
C GLU A 89 -2.37 -5.86 -19.43
N ASN A 90 -1.15 -6.09 -18.91
CA ASN A 90 -0.93 -6.51 -17.53
C ASN A 90 -0.69 -5.32 -16.58
N ILE A 91 -0.85 -4.09 -17.07
CA ILE A 91 -0.56 -2.88 -16.29
C ILE A 91 -1.85 -2.12 -16.00
N VAL A 92 -2.09 -1.88 -14.73
CA VAL A 92 -3.11 -0.97 -14.21
C VAL A 92 -2.44 0.20 -13.53
N VAL A 93 -2.88 1.42 -13.84
CA VAL A 93 -2.34 2.66 -13.26
C VAL A 93 -3.37 3.29 -12.34
N SER A 94 -2.91 3.81 -11.21
CA SER A 94 -3.74 4.47 -10.21
C SER A 94 -3.03 5.67 -9.56
N SER A 95 -3.71 6.36 -8.65
CA SER A 95 -3.13 7.44 -7.84
C SER A 95 -2.31 6.88 -6.67
N GLY A 96 -1.28 6.11 -6.98
CA GLY A 96 -0.42 5.43 -6.02
C GLY A 96 -0.94 4.05 -5.60
N SER A 97 -0.08 3.29 -4.91
CA SER A 97 -0.37 1.91 -4.46
C SER A 97 -1.55 1.84 -3.49
N ASP A 98 -1.81 2.88 -2.70
CA ASP A 98 -2.95 2.92 -1.77
C ASP A 98 -4.30 2.75 -2.47
N GLU A 99 -4.48 3.31 -3.66
CA GLU A 99 -5.69 3.12 -4.44
C GLU A 99 -5.79 1.68 -4.97
N LEU A 100 -4.68 1.09 -5.44
CA LEU A 100 -4.67 -0.31 -5.86
C LEU A 100 -4.97 -1.26 -4.71
N ILE A 101 -4.40 -1.02 -3.53
CA ILE A 101 -4.71 -1.79 -2.33
C ILE A 101 -6.21 -1.74 -2.03
N ASP A 102 -6.84 -0.55 -2.06
CA ASP A 102 -8.29 -0.42 -1.87
C ASP A 102 -9.09 -1.18 -2.93
N LEU A 103 -8.67 -1.16 -4.19
CA LEU A 103 -9.31 -1.90 -5.27
C LEU A 103 -9.22 -3.42 -5.07
N PHE A 104 -8.09 -3.96 -4.60
CA PHE A 104 -7.98 -5.37 -4.25
C PHE A 104 -9.02 -5.77 -3.20
N PHE A 105 -9.20 -4.96 -2.15
CA PHE A 105 -10.22 -5.23 -1.14
C PHE A 105 -11.63 -5.20 -1.74
N ARG A 106 -11.94 -4.24 -2.58
CA ARG A 106 -13.28 -4.12 -3.21
C ARG A 106 -13.60 -5.26 -4.16
N ILE A 107 -12.60 -5.84 -4.83
CA ILE A 107 -12.80 -6.89 -5.84
C ILE A 107 -12.86 -8.28 -5.20
N PHE A 108 -11.99 -8.54 -4.21
CA PHE A 108 -11.73 -9.90 -3.76
C PHE A 108 -12.18 -10.21 -2.34
N VAL A 109 -12.52 -9.18 -1.53
CA VAL A 109 -12.74 -9.34 -0.10
C VAL A 109 -14.18 -8.98 0.28
N THR A 110 -14.79 -9.84 1.10
CA THR A 110 -16.10 -9.61 1.72
C THR A 110 -15.99 -9.59 3.25
N PRO A 111 -16.95 -8.99 3.96
CA PRO A 111 -16.93 -8.99 5.42
C PRO A 111 -16.84 -10.40 6.01
N GLY A 112 -15.85 -10.60 6.90
CA GLY A 112 -15.56 -11.89 7.52
C GLY A 112 -14.47 -12.72 6.84
N ASP A 113 -14.00 -12.31 5.65
CA ASP A 113 -12.78 -12.87 5.04
C ASP A 113 -11.54 -12.46 5.85
N GLU A 114 -10.45 -13.16 5.65
CA GLU A 114 -9.16 -12.91 6.30
C GLU A 114 -8.13 -12.43 5.27
N VAL A 115 -7.31 -11.47 5.72
CA VAL A 115 -6.17 -10.95 4.98
C VAL A 115 -4.94 -11.07 5.86
N LEU A 116 -3.87 -11.64 5.33
CA LEU A 116 -2.64 -11.90 6.06
C LEU A 116 -1.58 -10.87 5.66
N ASP A 117 -0.82 -10.38 6.64
CA ASP A 117 0.36 -9.54 6.46
C ASP A 117 1.50 -9.97 7.40
N PHE A 118 2.69 -9.41 7.19
CA PHE A 118 3.92 -9.82 7.90
C PHE A 118 4.48 -8.68 8.73
N THR A 119 4.07 -8.60 10.00
CA THR A 119 4.43 -7.50 10.91
C THR A 119 5.87 -7.58 11.43
N PRO A 120 6.56 -6.41 11.59
CA PRO A 120 6.11 -5.07 11.24
C PRO A 120 6.10 -4.84 9.73
N THR A 121 5.07 -4.15 9.21
CA THR A 121 4.92 -3.84 7.79
C THR A 121 4.07 -2.58 7.57
N PHE A 122 3.75 -2.25 6.32
CA PHE A 122 2.96 -1.07 5.97
C PHE A 122 1.53 -1.15 6.52
N GLY A 123 1.16 -0.18 7.36
CA GLY A 123 -0.07 -0.20 8.14
C GLY A 123 -1.37 -0.07 7.32
N MET A 124 -1.29 0.34 6.04
CA MET A 124 -2.49 0.51 5.21
C MET A 124 -3.18 -0.81 4.86
N TYR A 125 -2.48 -1.94 4.86
CA TYR A 125 -3.13 -3.24 4.67
C TYR A 125 -4.18 -3.50 5.75
N ALA A 126 -3.80 -3.31 7.02
CA ALA A 126 -4.70 -3.47 8.15
C ALA A 126 -5.86 -2.44 8.14
N VAL A 127 -5.56 -1.19 7.76
CA VAL A 127 -6.56 -0.12 7.64
C VAL A 127 -7.60 -0.48 6.58
N ARG A 128 -7.19 -0.90 5.40
CA ARG A 128 -8.10 -1.27 4.30
C ARG A 128 -8.88 -2.54 4.61
N ALA A 129 -8.25 -3.54 5.24
CA ALA A 129 -8.94 -4.73 5.74
C ALA A 129 -10.08 -4.35 6.68
N GLY A 130 -9.81 -3.48 7.66
CA GLY A 130 -10.83 -2.99 8.59
C GLY A 130 -11.99 -2.28 7.90
N LEU A 131 -11.72 -1.43 6.90
CA LEU A 131 -12.76 -0.73 6.12
C LEU A 131 -13.62 -1.70 5.28
N ALA A 132 -13.02 -2.78 4.78
CA ALA A 132 -13.73 -3.83 4.04
C ALA A 132 -14.53 -4.78 4.96
N GLY A 133 -14.38 -4.67 6.29
CA GLY A 133 -14.97 -5.61 7.26
C GLY A 133 -14.27 -6.96 7.29
N ALA A 134 -13.05 -7.03 6.76
CA ALA A 134 -12.20 -8.21 6.82
C ALA A 134 -11.41 -8.24 8.12
N LYS A 135 -10.96 -9.43 8.49
CA LYS A 135 -10.06 -9.63 9.62
C LYS A 135 -8.61 -9.63 9.10
N ILE A 136 -7.79 -8.71 9.61
CA ILE A 136 -6.34 -8.81 9.42
C ILE A 136 -5.78 -9.92 10.32
N VAL A 137 -4.91 -10.75 9.75
CA VAL A 137 -4.21 -11.83 10.44
C VAL A 137 -2.71 -11.50 10.37
N PRO A 138 -2.17 -10.78 11.38
CA PRO A 138 -0.77 -10.43 11.39
C PRO A 138 0.07 -11.64 11.76
N VAL A 139 1.05 -11.96 10.92
CA VAL A 139 2.10 -12.94 11.21
C VAL A 139 3.39 -12.20 11.49
N SER A 140 3.97 -12.42 12.67
CA SER A 140 5.22 -11.77 13.02
C SER A 140 6.38 -12.33 12.20
N ARG A 141 7.23 -11.45 11.70
CA ARG A 141 8.54 -11.81 11.17
C ARG A 141 9.43 -12.32 12.31
N ASN A 142 10.45 -13.11 11.99
CA ASN A 142 11.44 -13.57 12.97
C ASN A 142 12.33 -12.41 13.45
N ILE A 143 13.34 -12.69 14.28
CA ILE A 143 14.23 -11.67 14.84
C ILE A 143 15.08 -10.95 13.80
N ASP A 144 15.34 -11.59 12.67
CA ASP A 144 16.08 -11.04 11.53
C ASP A 144 15.13 -10.42 10.47
N PHE A 145 13.85 -10.28 10.81
CA PHE A 145 12.78 -9.80 9.96
C PHE A 145 12.50 -10.65 8.71
N GLU A 146 12.86 -11.92 8.73
CA GLU A 146 12.52 -12.88 7.69
C GLU A 146 11.13 -13.51 7.93
N LEU A 147 10.61 -14.20 6.94
CA LEU A 147 9.32 -14.90 7.04
C LEU A 147 9.46 -16.20 7.86
N ASP A 148 8.52 -16.41 8.79
CA ASP A 148 8.38 -17.67 9.54
C ASP A 148 7.35 -18.56 8.85
N TYR A 149 7.79 -19.49 8.01
CA TYR A 149 6.93 -20.36 7.22
C TYR A 149 5.99 -21.23 8.05
N GLU A 150 6.45 -21.70 9.21
CA GLU A 150 5.61 -22.52 10.08
C GLU A 150 4.50 -21.69 10.72
N SER A 151 4.82 -20.48 11.17
CA SER A 151 3.83 -19.54 11.66
C SER A 151 2.83 -19.14 10.57
N ILE A 152 3.29 -18.93 9.32
CA ILE A 152 2.42 -18.62 8.18
C ILE A 152 1.43 -19.75 7.93
N LYS A 153 1.89 -21.02 7.84
CA LYS A 153 1.03 -22.18 7.64
C LYS A 153 -0.06 -22.33 8.72
N GLN A 154 0.29 -22.03 9.97
CA GLN A 154 -0.65 -22.10 11.09
C GLN A 154 -1.72 -21.00 11.05
N ASN A 155 -1.44 -19.86 10.42
CA ASN A 155 -2.33 -18.71 10.39
C ASN A 155 -3.13 -18.59 9.08
N VAL A 156 -2.76 -19.28 8.01
CA VAL A 156 -3.55 -19.35 6.77
C VAL A 156 -4.73 -20.30 6.96
N SER A 157 -5.92 -19.84 6.56
CA SER A 157 -7.18 -20.58 6.66
C SER A 157 -7.93 -20.59 5.33
N ASP A 158 -9.05 -21.30 5.27
CA ASP A 158 -9.96 -21.25 4.11
C ASP A 158 -10.57 -19.85 3.89
N LYS A 159 -10.61 -19.02 4.94
CA LYS A 159 -11.08 -17.64 4.87
C LYS A 159 -10.03 -16.67 4.38
N THR A 160 -8.76 -17.05 4.36
CA THR A 160 -7.68 -16.19 3.87
C THR A 160 -7.84 -15.98 2.36
N LYS A 161 -8.01 -14.74 1.93
CA LYS A 161 -8.17 -14.34 0.53
C LYS A 161 -6.90 -13.78 -0.06
N ILE A 162 -6.29 -12.85 0.68
CA ILE A 162 -5.12 -12.10 0.20
C ILE A 162 -4.00 -12.23 1.23
N ILE A 163 -2.79 -12.33 0.72
CA ILE A 163 -1.53 -12.21 1.47
C ILE A 163 -0.81 -10.98 0.92
N PHE A 164 -0.55 -9.98 1.78
CA PHE A 164 0.28 -8.83 1.43
C PHE A 164 1.71 -9.03 1.87
N LEU A 165 2.64 -8.87 0.95
CA LEU A 165 4.08 -8.93 1.18
C LEU A 165 4.74 -7.66 0.65
N ALA A 166 5.29 -6.81 1.52
CA ALA A 166 6.13 -5.71 1.09
C ALA A 166 7.58 -6.19 0.90
N SER A 167 8.18 -5.89 -0.25
CA SER A 167 9.56 -6.24 -0.58
C SER A 167 10.16 -5.23 -1.58
N PRO A 168 11.10 -4.37 -1.15
CA PRO A 168 11.61 -4.20 0.22
C PRO A 168 10.55 -3.82 1.23
N ASN A 169 10.64 -4.38 2.45
CA ASN A 169 9.64 -4.14 3.48
C ASN A 169 9.79 -2.75 4.12
N ASN A 170 8.69 -2.08 4.36
CA ASN A 170 8.61 -0.90 5.20
C ASN A 170 8.08 -1.30 6.60
N PRO A 171 8.80 -1.08 7.74
CA PRO A 171 9.96 -0.18 7.86
C PRO A 171 11.34 -0.87 7.88
N THR A 172 11.42 -2.20 7.73
CA THR A 172 12.64 -2.95 8.04
C THR A 172 13.69 -2.92 6.92
N GLY A 173 13.29 -2.62 5.67
CA GLY A 173 14.16 -2.47 4.52
C GLY A 173 14.71 -3.78 3.95
N ASN A 174 14.36 -4.93 4.51
CA ASN A 174 14.79 -6.22 3.99
C ASN A 174 13.97 -6.66 2.78
N GLU A 175 14.59 -7.41 1.89
CA GLU A 175 13.99 -8.02 0.71
C GLU A 175 13.52 -9.44 1.04
N SER A 176 12.45 -9.87 0.39
CA SER A 176 12.06 -11.28 0.37
C SER A 176 12.87 -12.05 -0.69
N THR A 177 13.00 -13.33 -0.52
CA THR A 177 13.69 -14.21 -1.46
C THR A 177 12.72 -14.79 -2.50
N LEU A 178 13.25 -15.36 -3.58
CA LEU A 178 12.41 -16.12 -4.52
C LEU A 178 11.74 -17.31 -3.83
N GLU A 179 12.43 -17.97 -2.89
CA GLU A 179 11.88 -19.06 -2.10
C GLU A 179 10.67 -18.62 -1.27
N ASP A 180 10.72 -17.39 -0.68
CA ASP A 180 9.57 -16.81 0.01
C ASP A 180 8.37 -16.65 -0.91
N ILE A 181 8.59 -16.13 -2.12
CA ILE A 181 7.52 -15.96 -3.12
C ILE A 181 6.93 -17.31 -3.52
N GLU A 182 7.76 -18.28 -3.88
CA GLU A 182 7.33 -19.64 -4.25
C GLU A 182 6.55 -20.32 -3.12
N PHE A 183 7.03 -20.17 -1.88
CA PHE A 183 6.32 -20.68 -0.71
C PHE A 183 4.95 -20.04 -0.57
N LEU A 184 4.84 -18.70 -0.64
CA LEU A 184 3.57 -18.00 -0.50
C LEU A 184 2.59 -18.33 -1.63
N LEU A 185 3.07 -18.49 -2.87
CA LEU A 185 2.26 -18.93 -4.00
C LEU A 185 1.73 -20.36 -3.80
N SER A 186 2.51 -21.24 -3.15
CA SER A 186 2.08 -22.61 -2.85
C SER A 186 0.87 -22.70 -1.91
N LEU A 187 0.57 -21.63 -1.16
CA LEU A 187 -0.59 -21.55 -0.28
C LEU A 187 -1.92 -21.35 -1.02
N ASN A 188 -1.86 -21.16 -2.34
CA ASN A 188 -3.03 -21.03 -3.22
C ASN A 188 -3.99 -19.89 -2.80
N LYS A 189 -3.42 -18.74 -2.44
CA LYS A 189 -4.10 -17.48 -2.10
C LYS A 189 -3.66 -16.39 -3.07
N ILE A 190 -4.38 -15.27 -3.10
CA ILE A 190 -3.92 -14.11 -3.84
C ILE A 190 -2.70 -13.54 -3.12
N LEU A 191 -1.54 -13.55 -3.77
CA LEU A 191 -0.33 -12.89 -3.28
C LEU A 191 -0.23 -11.51 -3.93
N VAL A 192 -0.16 -10.48 -3.10
CA VAL A 192 0.13 -9.10 -3.51
C VAL A 192 1.52 -8.75 -3.00
N VAL A 193 2.46 -8.61 -3.91
CA VAL A 193 3.82 -8.16 -3.59
C VAL A 193 3.86 -6.64 -3.79
N ASP A 194 4.06 -5.91 -2.69
CA ASP A 194 4.19 -4.46 -2.71
C ASP A 194 5.66 -4.09 -2.91
N GLU A 195 5.98 -3.67 -4.12
CA GLU A 195 7.32 -3.27 -4.54
C GLU A 195 7.48 -1.73 -4.58
N ALA A 196 6.79 -0.98 -3.71
CA ALA A 196 6.88 0.49 -3.67
C ALA A 196 8.30 1.03 -3.53
N TYR A 197 9.23 0.21 -3.07
CA TYR A 197 10.65 0.55 -2.88
C TYR A 197 11.59 -0.31 -3.72
N PHE A 198 11.11 -0.90 -4.83
CA PHE A 198 11.91 -1.86 -5.59
C PHE A 198 13.17 -1.24 -6.22
N GLU A 199 13.20 0.07 -6.46
CA GLU A 199 14.39 0.77 -6.96
C GLU A 199 15.57 0.74 -5.98
N PHE A 200 15.31 0.42 -4.71
CA PHE A 200 16.35 0.18 -3.69
C PHE A 200 16.69 -1.30 -3.55
N SER A 201 16.01 -2.17 -4.29
CA SER A 201 16.17 -3.62 -4.32
C SER A 201 17.12 -4.05 -5.44
N LYS A 202 17.52 -5.31 -5.41
CA LYS A 202 18.32 -5.94 -6.47
C LYS A 202 17.45 -6.69 -7.48
N SER A 203 16.19 -6.94 -7.16
CA SER A 203 15.27 -7.78 -7.94
C SER A 203 13.83 -7.28 -7.85
N SER A 204 13.05 -7.56 -8.90
CA SER A 204 11.61 -7.40 -8.94
C SER A 204 10.97 -8.76 -9.23
N TYR A 205 9.78 -8.99 -8.67
CA TYR A 205 8.99 -10.20 -8.89
C TYR A 205 7.90 -10.00 -9.95
N ALA A 206 7.84 -8.84 -10.59
CA ALA A 206 6.81 -8.50 -11.57
C ALA A 206 6.79 -9.41 -12.82
N ASN A 207 7.88 -10.13 -13.10
CA ASN A 207 8.04 -10.98 -14.27
C ASN A 207 8.04 -12.50 -13.95
N LEU A 208 7.55 -12.91 -12.79
CA LEU A 208 7.42 -14.32 -12.41
C LEU A 208 6.18 -14.99 -12.97
#